data_a26db1105a0a7693fc6eb8875b962e8b
#
_entry.id   a26db1105a0a7693fc6eb8875b962e8b
#
_cell.length_a   1.000
_cell.length_b   1.000
_cell.length_c   1.000
_cell.angle_alpha   90.00
_cell.angle_beta   90.00
_cell.angle_gamma   90.00
#
_symmetry.space_group_name_H-M   'P 1'
#
loop_
_entity.id
_entity.type
_entity.pdbx_description
1 polymer ?
#
loop_
_entity_poly.entity_id
_entity_poly.type
_entity_poly.pdbx_seq_one_letter_code
_entity_poly.pdbx_strand_id
1 'polypeptide(L)'
;MDRRNFIRSTGAVGSAVVLGGSSTLANLATPAEEPWFDKAMRWAQLAFVENDPKQYDPDFWLDYLRKIHADGVLLSAGGIVAFYPTKIPLHHKSDWLAGTDPLGYLVKECRKMNMSVILRTDPHATRQDMYDAHPDYIAVTADGQKRRHWANPELWVTCALGPYNFDFMTKVNQEIMANYKPDAIFSNRWHGHGVCYCEHCKKNFKAASGLSLPTVSEKLDPTYQKWVQWQTDRLKELWFLWDAEIRKQSPAARFIPNGFPDKLLMGKHSNFFFADQQARRGVIPPWSNAKGAKELRAGLGMKPLVGIFSVGIEEEFRWKDSVQNDAEIRIWVAEGTANGMKPCFVKFGATIFDKRWMNAVEKMYQGYHKNERYLRNTAPMARVGMVYSEQTDQKYGGKAWQQKSNEHALGMYHALVEDRMP
;
A
#
# COMPACT_ATOMS: atom_id res chain seq x y z
N MET A 1 39.99 -13.84 -17.99
CA MET A 1 39.32 -15.03 -17.48
C MET A 1 38.32 -15.49 -18.52
N ASP A 2 38.54 -16.66 -19.06
CA ASP A 2 37.83 -17.17 -20.22
C ASP A 2 36.45 -17.73 -19.83
N ARG A 3 35.43 -17.34 -20.62
CA ARG A 3 34.02 -17.71 -20.42
C ARG A 3 33.75 -19.24 -20.41
N ARG A 4 34.68 -20.05 -20.84
CA ARG A 4 34.55 -21.51 -20.92
C ARG A 4 34.78 -22.26 -19.60
N ASN A 5 35.33 -21.62 -18.59
CA ASN A 5 35.64 -22.27 -17.29
C ASN A 5 34.53 -22.10 -16.22
N PHE A 6 33.48 -21.29 -16.50
CA PHE A 6 32.37 -21.11 -15.54
C PHE A 6 31.32 -22.24 -15.60
N ILE A 7 31.23 -22.98 -16.68
CA ILE A 7 30.19 -24.01 -16.89
C ILE A 7 30.62 -25.42 -16.44
N ARG A 8 31.88 -25.63 -16.03
CA ARG A 8 32.39 -26.96 -15.65
C ARG A 8 32.45 -27.29 -14.16
N SER A 9 31.99 -26.40 -13.27
CA SER A 9 32.07 -26.62 -11.82
C SER A 9 30.77 -27.03 -11.12
N THR A 10 29.71 -27.37 -11.85
CA THR A 10 28.45 -27.84 -11.26
C THR A 10 28.02 -29.20 -11.78
N GLY A 11 28.88 -30.19 -11.62
CA GLY A 11 28.53 -31.53 -12.03
C GLY A 11 29.49 -32.59 -11.47
N ALA A 12 29.34 -32.93 -10.21
CA ALA A 12 29.71 -34.26 -9.67
C ALA A 12 29.37 -34.32 -8.18
N VAL A 13 28.18 -34.80 -7.82
CA VAL A 13 27.99 -35.47 -6.52
C VAL A 13 27.56 -36.89 -6.85
N GLY A 14 28.45 -37.79 -6.58
CA GLY A 14 28.30 -39.21 -6.87
C GLY A 14 27.25 -39.88 -5.99
N SER A 15 26.51 -40.79 -6.60
CA SER A 15 25.56 -41.68 -5.97
C SER A 15 26.31 -42.76 -5.18
N ALA A 16 26.13 -42.77 -3.86
CA ALA A 16 26.43 -43.95 -3.04
C ALA A 16 25.11 -44.68 -2.76
N VAL A 17 24.95 -45.84 -3.36
CA VAL A 17 23.86 -46.77 -3.04
C VAL A 17 24.19 -47.49 -1.76
N VAL A 18 23.47 -47.27 -0.69
CA VAL A 18 23.45 -48.13 0.50
C VAL A 18 22.10 -48.84 0.54
N LEU A 19 22.15 -50.13 0.26
CA LEU A 19 21.04 -51.06 0.51
C LEU A 19 20.97 -51.35 2.02
N GLY A 20 20.03 -50.73 2.68
CA GLY A 20 19.65 -51.06 4.07
C GLY A 20 18.15 -50.86 4.21
N GLY A 21 17.39 -51.98 4.21
CA GLY A 21 15.95 -51.96 4.39
C GLY A 21 15.55 -51.45 5.78
N SER A 22 14.82 -50.36 5.81
CA SER A 22 13.93 -50.00 6.90
C SER A 22 12.78 -49.21 6.28
N SER A 23 11.58 -49.73 6.40
CA SER A 23 10.34 -49.10 5.99
C SER A 23 10.11 -47.82 6.81
N THR A 24 10.71 -46.73 6.37
CA THR A 24 10.32 -45.39 6.80
C THR A 24 9.11 -45.00 5.99
N LEU A 25 7.92 -44.93 6.65
CA LEU A 25 6.77 -44.18 6.16
C LEU A 25 7.30 -42.80 5.74
N ALA A 26 7.33 -42.57 4.43
CA ALA A 26 7.54 -41.24 3.90
C ALA A 26 6.43 -40.37 4.48
N ASN A 27 6.76 -39.50 5.43
CA ASN A 27 5.92 -38.37 5.75
C ASN A 27 5.71 -37.61 4.45
N LEU A 28 4.57 -37.82 3.79
CA LEU A 28 4.08 -36.92 2.76
C LEU A 28 3.90 -35.58 3.45
N ALA A 29 4.94 -34.75 3.40
CA ALA A 29 4.83 -33.38 3.82
C ALA A 29 3.64 -32.78 3.06
N THR A 30 2.60 -32.44 3.78
CA THR A 30 1.48 -31.66 3.23
C THR A 30 2.10 -30.47 2.50
N PRO A 31 1.76 -30.24 1.23
CA PRO A 31 2.26 -29.07 0.52
C PRO A 31 2.09 -27.85 1.40
N ALA A 32 3.14 -27.06 1.60
CA ALA A 32 3.07 -25.86 2.39
C ALA A 32 1.93 -25.00 1.80
N GLU A 33 1.01 -24.58 2.65
CA GLU A 33 -0.13 -23.75 2.22
C GLU A 33 0.38 -22.51 1.51
N GLU A 34 -0.16 -22.22 0.31
CA GLU A 34 0.22 -21.05 -0.46
C GLU A 34 0.01 -19.79 0.38
N PRO A 35 1.00 -18.89 0.53
CA PRO A 35 0.85 -17.70 1.33
C PRO A 35 -0.34 -16.86 0.85
N TRP A 36 -1.08 -16.25 1.77
CA TRP A 36 -2.28 -15.46 1.48
C TRP A 36 -2.05 -14.39 0.39
N PHE A 37 -0.85 -13.82 0.33
CA PHE A 37 -0.49 -12.78 -0.63
C PHE A 37 -0.24 -13.31 -2.06
N ASP A 38 0.09 -14.57 -2.22
CA ASP A 38 0.22 -15.20 -3.53
C ASP A 38 -1.15 -15.69 -4.04
N LYS A 39 -1.99 -16.19 -3.14
CA LYS A 39 -3.29 -16.75 -3.45
C LYS A 39 -4.26 -15.73 -4.08
N ALA A 40 -4.45 -14.57 -3.45
CA ALA A 40 -5.46 -13.60 -3.88
C ALA A 40 -5.07 -12.85 -5.15
N MET A 41 -5.95 -12.85 -6.15
CA MET A 41 -5.74 -12.23 -7.47
C MET A 41 -6.65 -11.02 -7.72
N ARG A 42 -7.86 -10.99 -7.17
CA ARG A 42 -8.89 -9.96 -7.39
C ARG A 42 -9.25 -9.34 -6.07
N TRP A 43 -8.90 -8.06 -5.93
CA TRP A 43 -9.03 -7.32 -4.68
C TRP A 43 -10.12 -6.26 -4.75
N ALA A 44 -10.71 -5.99 -3.62
CA ALA A 44 -11.71 -4.93 -3.45
C ALA A 44 -11.35 -4.07 -2.23
N GLN A 45 -11.34 -2.76 -2.39
CA GLN A 45 -11.16 -1.83 -1.29
C GLN A 45 -12.44 -1.05 -1.03
N LEU A 46 -12.97 -1.16 0.19
CA LEU A 46 -14.05 -0.32 0.70
C LEU A 46 -13.43 0.73 1.64
N ALA A 47 -13.29 1.96 1.13
CA ALA A 47 -12.74 3.08 1.89
C ALA A 47 -13.90 3.85 2.53
N PHE A 48 -14.25 3.50 3.76
CA PHE A 48 -15.35 4.09 4.49
C PHE A 48 -15.10 5.56 4.84
N VAL A 49 -16.17 6.34 4.84
CA VAL A 49 -16.29 7.65 5.46
C VAL A 49 -17.07 7.53 6.77
N GLU A 50 -17.02 8.54 7.62
CA GLU A 50 -17.45 8.44 9.01
C GLU A 50 -18.90 7.99 9.20
N ASN A 51 -19.83 8.44 8.33
CA ASN A 51 -21.27 8.12 8.42
C ASN A 51 -21.67 6.83 7.69
N ASP A 52 -20.74 6.16 7.02
CA ASP A 52 -21.03 4.92 6.30
C ASP A 52 -21.65 3.81 7.18
N PRO A 53 -21.25 3.62 8.45
CA PRO A 53 -21.86 2.58 9.29
C PRO A 53 -23.37 2.68 9.43
N LYS A 54 -23.95 3.87 9.24
CA LYS A 54 -25.41 4.09 9.25
C LYS A 54 -26.08 3.72 7.93
N GLN A 55 -25.37 3.83 6.84
CA GLN A 55 -25.95 3.91 5.49
C GLN A 55 -25.62 2.74 4.59
N TYR A 56 -24.58 1.95 4.90
CA TYR A 56 -24.17 0.88 4.01
C TYR A 56 -24.94 -0.42 4.28
N ASP A 57 -25.14 -1.16 3.19
CA ASP A 57 -25.71 -2.49 3.20
C ASP A 57 -24.59 -3.53 3.08
N PRO A 58 -24.20 -4.22 4.17
CA PRO A 58 -23.13 -5.19 4.13
C PRO A 58 -23.43 -6.40 3.27
N ASP A 59 -24.69 -6.84 3.23
CA ASP A 59 -25.08 -8.03 2.47
C ASP A 59 -25.01 -7.75 0.96
N PHE A 60 -25.41 -6.55 0.54
CA PHE A 60 -25.21 -6.09 -0.83
C PHE A 60 -23.71 -6.16 -1.25
N TRP A 61 -22.82 -5.70 -0.38
CA TRP A 61 -21.37 -5.75 -0.68
C TRP A 61 -20.86 -7.19 -0.71
N LEU A 62 -21.26 -8.04 0.22
CA LEU A 62 -20.85 -9.45 0.27
C LEU A 62 -21.34 -10.22 -0.97
N ASP A 63 -22.57 -9.96 -1.41
CA ASP A 63 -23.11 -10.55 -2.64
C ASP A 63 -22.37 -10.06 -3.88
N TYR A 64 -22.04 -8.78 -3.94
CA TYR A 64 -21.26 -8.24 -5.03
C TYR A 64 -19.84 -8.82 -5.06
N LEU A 65 -19.15 -8.91 -3.93
CA LEU A 65 -17.83 -9.54 -3.83
C LEU A 65 -17.85 -11.00 -4.30
N ARG A 66 -18.87 -11.74 -3.94
CA ARG A 66 -19.06 -13.13 -4.40
C ARG A 66 -19.29 -13.20 -5.91
N LYS A 67 -20.13 -12.32 -6.43
CA LYS A 67 -20.48 -12.24 -7.86
C LYS A 67 -19.27 -11.93 -8.75
N ILE A 68 -18.37 -11.08 -8.29
CA ILE A 68 -17.15 -10.71 -9.01
C ILE A 68 -15.97 -11.67 -8.76
N HIS A 69 -16.15 -12.74 -7.99
CA HIS A 69 -15.07 -13.65 -7.59
C HIS A 69 -13.90 -12.92 -6.93
N ALA A 70 -14.16 -11.95 -6.07
CA ALA A 70 -13.11 -11.32 -5.28
C ALA A 70 -12.52 -12.33 -4.29
N ASP A 71 -11.20 -12.35 -4.17
CA ASP A 71 -10.45 -13.25 -3.29
C ASP A 71 -9.58 -12.50 -2.27
N GLY A 72 -9.67 -11.17 -2.26
CA GLY A 72 -9.07 -10.32 -1.25
C GLY A 72 -9.84 -9.03 -1.02
N VAL A 73 -9.86 -8.55 0.22
CA VAL A 73 -10.49 -7.28 0.59
C VAL A 73 -9.54 -6.41 1.40
N LEU A 74 -9.67 -5.09 1.21
CA LEU A 74 -9.03 -4.05 2.00
C LEU A 74 -10.12 -3.17 2.62
N LEU A 75 -10.32 -3.27 3.94
CA LEU A 75 -11.42 -2.63 4.68
C LEU A 75 -10.88 -1.55 5.62
N SER A 76 -11.55 -0.40 5.69
CA SER A 76 -11.22 0.65 6.66
C SER A 76 -11.47 0.19 8.09
N ALA A 77 -10.46 0.35 8.95
CA ALA A 77 -10.54 -0.04 10.36
C ALA A 77 -10.36 1.14 11.31
N GLY A 78 -9.21 1.82 11.29
CA GLY A 78 -8.91 2.81 12.31
C GLY A 78 -8.01 3.96 11.85
N GLY A 79 -7.58 4.77 12.79
CA GLY A 79 -6.76 5.96 12.57
C GLY A 79 -7.55 7.22 12.87
N ILE A 80 -7.91 8.02 11.86
CA ILE A 80 -8.74 9.22 12.05
C ILE A 80 -10.09 8.86 12.69
N VAL A 81 -10.69 7.77 12.21
CA VAL A 81 -11.97 7.23 12.71
C VAL A 81 -11.84 5.72 12.86
N ALA A 82 -12.31 5.17 13.96
CA ALA A 82 -12.50 3.75 14.16
C ALA A 82 -13.88 3.34 13.64
N PHE A 83 -13.91 2.38 12.70
CA PHE A 83 -15.13 1.76 12.18
C PHE A 83 -15.50 0.47 12.94
N TYR A 84 -15.05 0.38 14.19
CA TYR A 84 -15.28 -0.71 15.12
C TYR A 84 -15.35 -0.20 16.57
N PRO A 85 -15.91 -0.95 17.52
CA PRO A 85 -16.04 -0.52 18.91
C PRO A 85 -14.68 -0.56 19.66
N THR A 86 -13.77 0.36 19.30
CA THR A 86 -12.45 0.48 19.94
C THR A 86 -12.58 0.77 21.44
N LYS A 87 -11.63 0.24 22.21
CA LYS A 87 -11.48 0.51 23.66
C LYS A 87 -10.32 1.47 23.96
N ILE A 88 -9.58 1.89 22.91
CA ILE A 88 -8.44 2.79 23.10
C ILE A 88 -8.95 4.20 23.35
N PRO A 89 -8.58 4.82 24.48
CA PRO A 89 -8.96 6.19 24.77
C PRO A 89 -8.50 7.14 23.64
N LEU A 90 -9.32 8.14 23.33
CA LEU A 90 -9.06 9.14 22.27
C LEU A 90 -8.97 8.59 20.85
N HIS A 91 -9.16 7.28 20.64
CA HIS A 91 -9.38 6.75 19.30
C HIS A 91 -10.85 6.99 18.93
N HIS A 92 -11.11 8.04 18.17
CA HIS A 92 -12.47 8.45 17.83
C HIS A 92 -13.24 7.33 17.12
N LYS A 93 -14.29 6.83 17.76
CA LYS A 93 -15.25 5.90 17.14
C LYS A 93 -16.22 6.68 16.25
N SER A 94 -16.57 6.12 15.11
CA SER A 94 -17.69 6.66 14.34
C SER A 94 -18.96 6.69 15.22
N ASP A 95 -19.58 7.86 15.32
CA ASP A 95 -20.85 8.06 16.05
C ASP A 95 -22.01 7.22 15.49
N TRP A 96 -21.82 6.70 14.27
CA TRP A 96 -22.83 5.95 13.52
C TRP A 96 -22.74 4.43 13.71
N LEU A 97 -21.85 3.93 14.59
CA LEU A 97 -21.77 2.49 14.88
C LEU A 97 -23.03 1.95 15.58
N ALA A 98 -23.77 2.80 16.30
CA ALA A 98 -25.00 2.43 17.00
C ALA A 98 -24.87 1.14 17.87
N GLY A 99 -23.71 0.94 18.49
CA GLY A 99 -23.41 -0.23 19.31
C GLY A 99 -23.08 -1.52 18.52
N THR A 100 -22.97 -1.44 17.20
CA THR A 100 -22.63 -2.57 16.33
C THR A 100 -21.13 -2.62 15.99
N ASP A 101 -20.69 -3.74 15.41
CA ASP A 101 -19.35 -3.92 14.85
C ASP A 101 -19.44 -4.27 13.36
N PRO A 102 -19.64 -3.27 12.48
CA PRO A 102 -19.77 -3.51 11.05
C PRO A 102 -18.47 -4.04 10.43
N LEU A 103 -17.31 -3.66 10.96
CA LEU A 103 -16.03 -4.18 10.51
C LEU A 103 -15.89 -5.67 10.84
N GLY A 104 -16.19 -6.04 12.09
CA GLY A 104 -16.15 -7.45 12.52
C GLY A 104 -17.10 -8.33 11.72
N TYR A 105 -18.28 -7.83 11.39
CA TYR A 105 -19.22 -8.54 10.53
C TYR A 105 -18.62 -8.80 9.14
N LEU A 106 -18.10 -7.78 8.46
CA LEU A 106 -17.48 -7.92 7.14
C LEU A 106 -16.27 -8.87 7.17
N VAL A 107 -15.39 -8.73 8.16
CA VAL A 107 -14.23 -9.63 8.32
C VAL A 107 -14.67 -11.08 8.43
N LYS A 108 -15.65 -11.35 9.29
CA LYS A 108 -16.18 -12.70 9.50
C LYS A 108 -16.76 -13.30 8.22
N GLU A 109 -17.59 -12.55 7.50
CA GLU A 109 -18.25 -13.06 6.30
C GLU A 109 -17.27 -13.21 5.12
N CYS A 110 -16.30 -12.28 4.96
CA CYS A 110 -15.22 -12.43 3.97
C CYS A 110 -14.38 -13.69 4.26
N ARG A 111 -14.07 -13.98 5.52
CA ARG A 111 -13.37 -15.22 5.90
C ARG A 111 -14.14 -16.47 5.55
N LYS A 112 -15.48 -16.49 5.73
CA LYS A 112 -16.32 -17.63 5.29
C LYS A 112 -16.26 -17.84 3.77
N MET A 113 -16.03 -16.78 2.99
CA MET A 113 -15.80 -16.84 1.55
C MET A 113 -14.35 -17.17 1.17
N ASN A 114 -13.51 -17.53 2.16
CA ASN A 114 -12.08 -17.83 1.96
C ASN A 114 -11.27 -16.67 1.34
N MET A 115 -11.65 -15.44 1.63
CA MET A 115 -10.95 -14.24 1.16
C MET A 115 -9.79 -13.87 2.09
N SER A 116 -8.71 -13.35 1.51
CA SER A 116 -7.68 -12.63 2.26
C SER A 116 -8.23 -11.29 2.75
N VAL A 117 -7.97 -10.95 4.02
CA VAL A 117 -8.51 -9.74 4.64
C VAL A 117 -7.38 -8.84 5.11
N ILE A 118 -7.31 -7.65 4.55
CA ILE A 118 -6.39 -6.59 4.95
C ILE A 118 -7.21 -5.49 5.60
N LEU A 119 -6.73 -4.96 6.73
CA LEU A 119 -7.36 -3.84 7.42
C LEU A 119 -6.53 -2.57 7.23
N ARG A 120 -7.21 -1.49 6.84
CA ARG A 120 -6.61 -0.20 6.56
C ARG A 120 -6.67 0.72 7.78
N THR A 121 -5.56 1.41 8.04
CA THR A 121 -5.50 2.51 9.00
C THR A 121 -5.09 3.81 8.31
N ASP A 122 -5.60 4.93 8.82
CA ASP A 122 -5.32 6.28 8.33
C ASP A 122 -4.76 7.14 9.48
N PRO A 123 -3.44 7.06 9.78
CA PRO A 123 -2.85 7.67 10.97
C PRO A 123 -2.48 9.15 10.80
N HIS A 124 -2.80 9.78 9.66
CA HIS A 124 -2.24 11.07 9.28
C HIS A 124 -2.97 12.30 9.84
N ALA A 125 -4.10 12.08 10.50
CA ALA A 125 -4.86 13.16 11.14
C ALA A 125 -5.64 12.66 12.36
N THR A 126 -6.10 13.60 13.18
CA THR A 126 -6.87 13.32 14.39
C THR A 126 -7.83 14.48 14.70
N ARG A 127 -8.70 14.29 15.70
CA ARG A 127 -9.72 15.25 16.10
C ARG A 127 -9.25 16.17 17.23
N GLN A 128 -10.14 17.10 17.61
CA GLN A 128 -9.85 18.13 18.61
C GLN A 128 -9.56 17.56 20.00
N ASP A 129 -10.27 16.54 20.43
CA ASP A 129 -10.08 15.88 21.72
C ASP A 129 -8.66 15.29 21.90
N MET A 130 -8.11 14.69 20.86
CA MET A 130 -6.74 14.24 20.85
C MET A 130 -5.75 15.42 20.89
N TYR A 131 -6.02 16.49 20.16
CA TYR A 131 -5.19 17.69 20.22
C TYR A 131 -5.17 18.31 21.62
N ASP A 132 -6.32 18.39 22.27
CA ASP A 132 -6.43 18.98 23.62
C ASP A 132 -5.69 18.13 24.65
N ALA A 133 -5.74 16.80 24.54
CA ALA A 133 -5.04 15.89 25.44
C ALA A 133 -3.54 15.75 25.15
N HIS A 134 -3.17 15.76 23.85
CA HIS A 134 -1.82 15.50 23.36
C HIS A 134 -1.40 16.47 22.25
N PRO A 135 -1.20 17.76 22.57
CA PRO A 135 -0.79 18.74 21.57
C PRO A 135 0.59 18.47 20.97
N ASP A 136 1.40 17.65 21.64
CA ASP A 136 2.70 17.17 21.15
C ASP A 136 2.60 16.12 20.05
N TYR A 137 1.44 15.49 19.85
CA TYR A 137 1.18 14.56 18.75
C TYR A 137 0.98 15.27 17.40
N ILE A 138 0.68 16.57 17.42
CA ILE A 138 0.30 17.33 16.23
C ILE A 138 1.54 17.87 15.51
N ALA A 139 1.52 17.74 14.18
CA ALA A 139 2.56 18.28 13.31
C ALA A 139 2.59 19.83 13.39
N VAL A 140 3.80 20.38 13.31
CA VAL A 140 4.07 21.82 13.43
C VAL A 140 4.70 22.31 12.13
N THR A 141 4.26 23.47 11.65
CA THR A 141 4.81 24.18 10.50
C THR A 141 6.09 24.95 10.88
N ALA A 142 6.80 25.49 9.89
CA ALA A 142 8.06 26.22 10.12
C ALA A 142 7.87 27.49 10.96
N ASP A 143 6.71 28.13 10.87
CA ASP A 143 6.33 29.30 11.67
C ASP A 143 5.79 28.96 13.07
N GLY A 144 5.87 27.68 13.48
CA GLY A 144 5.48 27.20 14.80
C GLY A 144 3.99 26.90 14.99
N GLN A 145 3.18 27.04 13.96
CA GLN A 145 1.75 26.78 14.05
C GLN A 145 1.45 25.28 14.00
N LYS A 146 0.42 24.84 14.71
CA LYS A 146 -0.12 23.48 14.59
C LYS A 146 -0.79 23.31 13.23
N ARG A 147 -0.52 22.19 12.57
CA ARG A 147 -0.95 21.97 11.19
C ARG A 147 -2.39 21.46 11.10
N ARG A 148 -3.23 22.21 10.42
CA ARG A 148 -4.58 21.75 10.04
C ARG A 148 -4.54 20.85 8.81
N HIS A 149 -5.51 19.93 8.73
CA HIS A 149 -5.63 19.03 7.60
C HIS A 149 -6.09 19.80 6.33
N TRP A 150 -5.48 19.49 5.19
CA TRP A 150 -5.65 20.25 3.93
C TRP A 150 -7.05 20.12 3.30
N ALA A 151 -7.78 19.02 3.55
CA ALA A 151 -9.10 18.77 2.97
C ALA A 151 -10.25 18.90 3.99
N ASN A 152 -9.94 18.82 5.28
CA ASN A 152 -10.90 19.03 6.37
C ASN A 152 -10.24 19.83 7.51
N PRO A 153 -10.47 21.14 7.56
CA PRO A 153 -9.82 22.01 8.55
C PRO A 153 -10.26 21.76 10.00
N GLU A 154 -11.27 20.94 10.26
CA GLU A 154 -11.64 20.50 11.61
C GLU A 154 -10.66 19.49 12.19
N LEU A 155 -9.88 18.82 11.32
CA LEU A 155 -8.89 17.84 11.72
C LEU A 155 -7.49 18.45 11.88
N TRP A 156 -6.70 17.85 12.75
CA TRP A 156 -5.30 18.17 12.98
C TRP A 156 -4.39 17.11 12.33
N VAL A 157 -3.36 17.56 11.62
CA VAL A 157 -2.35 16.64 11.05
C VAL A 157 -1.44 16.13 12.16
N THR A 158 -1.28 14.82 12.25
CA THR A 158 -0.42 14.17 13.25
C THR A 158 1.04 14.15 12.81
N CYS A 159 1.96 14.16 13.79
CA CYS A 159 3.39 13.97 13.55
C CYS A 159 3.68 12.49 13.28
N ALA A 160 4.07 12.17 12.04
CA ALA A 160 4.35 10.79 11.64
C ALA A 160 5.59 10.17 12.33
N LEU A 161 6.55 11.00 12.75
CA LEU A 161 7.85 10.57 13.31
C LEU A 161 7.93 10.66 14.83
N GLY A 162 6.80 11.00 15.47
CA GLY A 162 6.66 11.19 16.91
C GLY A 162 5.79 10.15 17.59
N PRO A 163 5.44 10.39 18.87
CA PRO A 163 4.72 9.44 19.72
C PRO A 163 3.35 9.02 19.19
N TYR A 164 2.68 9.87 18.38
CA TYR A 164 1.39 9.48 17.81
C TYR A 164 1.47 8.15 17.04
N ASN A 165 2.45 7.99 16.15
CA ASN A 165 2.61 6.74 15.43
C ASN A 165 3.33 5.66 16.25
N PHE A 166 4.38 6.03 16.98
CA PHE A 166 5.20 5.05 17.71
C PHE A 166 4.48 4.45 18.91
N ASP A 167 3.60 5.20 19.58
CA ASP A 167 2.91 4.75 20.80
C ASP A 167 1.42 4.52 20.55
N PHE A 168 0.69 5.58 20.14
CA PHE A 168 -0.77 5.52 20.04
C PHE A 168 -1.22 4.59 18.90
N MET A 169 -0.74 4.80 17.68
CA MET A 169 -1.12 3.97 16.53
C MET A 169 -0.60 2.53 16.64
N THR A 170 0.50 2.30 17.35
CA THR A 170 0.95 0.95 17.68
C THR A 170 -0.10 0.21 18.50
N LYS A 171 -0.69 0.86 19.53
CA LYS A 171 -1.79 0.28 20.33
C LYS A 171 -3.04 0.03 19.48
N VAL A 172 -3.38 0.96 18.58
CA VAL A 172 -4.50 0.78 17.63
C VAL A 172 -4.27 -0.45 16.73
N ASN A 173 -3.07 -0.61 16.18
CA ASN A 173 -2.73 -1.79 15.38
C ASN A 173 -2.80 -3.09 16.20
N GLN A 174 -2.33 -3.07 17.45
CA GLN A 174 -2.43 -4.22 18.36
C GLN A 174 -3.89 -4.59 18.66
N GLU A 175 -4.77 -3.61 18.91
CA GLU A 175 -6.20 -3.85 19.14
C GLU A 175 -6.87 -4.43 17.89
N ILE A 176 -6.60 -3.90 16.70
CA ILE A 176 -7.13 -4.42 15.44
C ILE A 176 -6.68 -5.88 15.23
N MET A 177 -5.42 -6.18 15.47
CA MET A 177 -4.91 -7.56 15.38
C MET A 177 -5.56 -8.50 16.39
N ALA A 178 -5.74 -8.06 17.64
CA ALA A 178 -6.36 -8.86 18.68
C ALA A 178 -7.84 -9.19 18.37
N ASN A 179 -8.57 -8.20 17.85
CA ASN A 179 -10.01 -8.34 17.59
C ASN A 179 -10.31 -9.12 16.31
N TYR A 180 -9.54 -8.91 15.23
CA TYR A 180 -9.93 -9.35 13.89
C TYR A 180 -8.95 -10.29 13.21
N LYS A 181 -7.72 -10.39 13.68
CA LYS A 181 -6.64 -11.22 13.11
C LYS A 181 -6.56 -11.13 11.58
N PRO A 182 -6.45 -9.92 11.01
CA PRO A 182 -6.31 -9.77 9.56
C PRO A 182 -5.00 -10.40 9.06
N ASP A 183 -4.92 -10.64 7.75
CA ASP A 183 -3.70 -11.10 7.09
C ASP A 183 -2.64 -10.01 7.00
N ALA A 184 -3.08 -8.75 7.00
CA ALA A 184 -2.18 -7.60 7.08
C ALA A 184 -2.90 -6.34 7.59
N ILE A 185 -2.09 -5.38 8.07
CA ILE A 185 -2.51 -3.99 8.27
C ILE A 185 -1.83 -3.13 7.20
N PHE A 186 -2.64 -2.39 6.44
CA PHE A 186 -2.21 -1.41 5.45
C PHE A 186 -2.39 -0.01 6.02
N SER A 187 -1.31 0.78 6.10
CA SER A 187 -1.41 2.16 6.60
C SER A 187 -1.27 3.20 5.51
N ASN A 188 -2.34 3.98 5.33
CA ASN A 188 -2.39 5.06 4.36
C ASN A 188 -1.76 6.33 4.94
N ARG A 189 -0.95 7.06 4.13
CA ARG A 189 -0.32 8.35 4.50
C ARG A 189 0.47 8.33 5.83
N TRP A 190 0.96 7.18 6.22
CA TRP A 190 1.68 6.93 7.47
C TRP A 190 3.02 7.65 7.58
N HIS A 191 3.59 8.07 6.46
CA HIS A 191 4.92 8.71 6.34
C HIS A 191 4.90 10.24 6.60
N GLY A 192 3.73 10.83 6.86
CA GLY A 192 3.58 12.27 7.11
C GLY A 192 3.65 13.14 5.86
N HIS A 193 3.74 14.44 6.07
CA HIS A 193 3.64 15.46 5.02
C HIS A 193 4.77 16.51 5.17
N GLY A 194 5.97 16.18 4.72
CA GLY A 194 7.13 17.08 4.74
C GLY A 194 7.72 17.30 6.14
N VAL A 195 8.54 18.34 6.29
CA VAL A 195 9.24 18.64 7.54
C VAL A 195 8.24 19.04 8.63
N CYS A 196 8.34 18.37 9.78
CA CYS A 196 7.58 18.71 10.98
C CYS A 196 8.51 19.36 12.01
N TYR A 197 8.14 20.52 12.54
CA TYR A 197 8.92 21.31 13.48
C TYR A 197 8.45 21.14 14.94
N CYS A 198 7.76 20.04 15.27
CA CYS A 198 7.41 19.73 16.65
C CYS A 198 8.67 19.41 17.48
N GLU A 199 8.57 19.50 18.80
CA GLU A 199 9.71 19.30 19.69
C GLU A 199 10.34 17.90 19.57
N HIS A 200 9.54 16.86 19.30
CA HIS A 200 10.06 15.52 19.04
C HIS A 200 10.95 15.47 17.79
N CYS A 201 10.51 16.08 16.68
CA CYS A 201 11.29 16.12 15.46
C CYS A 201 12.56 16.97 15.63
N LYS A 202 12.47 18.13 16.26
CA LYS A 202 13.64 18.98 16.56
C LYS A 202 14.68 18.22 17.38
N LYS A 203 14.25 17.62 18.51
CA LYS A 203 15.12 16.87 19.41
C LYS A 203 15.77 15.67 18.71
N ASN A 204 14.95 14.85 18.05
CA ASN A 204 15.41 13.58 17.47
C ASN A 204 16.31 13.80 16.24
N PHE A 205 16.00 14.79 15.39
CA PHE A 205 16.85 15.13 14.25
C PHE A 205 18.21 15.71 14.72
N LYS A 206 18.19 16.61 15.71
CA LYS A 206 19.41 17.14 16.29
C LYS A 206 20.29 16.06 16.93
N ALA A 207 19.66 15.11 17.64
CA ALA A 207 20.40 14.00 18.24
C ALA A 207 21.04 13.08 17.17
N ALA A 208 20.35 12.84 16.06
CA ALA A 208 20.82 11.97 14.99
C ALA A 208 21.85 12.61 14.04
N SER A 209 21.75 13.93 13.81
CA SER A 209 22.53 14.63 12.79
C SER A 209 23.46 15.73 13.31
N GLY A 210 23.27 16.16 14.55
CA GLY A 210 23.92 17.35 15.11
C GLY A 210 23.35 18.69 14.58
N LEU A 211 22.41 18.65 13.63
CA LEU A 211 21.88 19.81 12.93
C LEU A 211 20.50 20.23 13.46
N SER A 212 20.12 21.48 13.19
CA SER A 212 18.73 21.93 13.30
C SER A 212 17.95 21.48 12.08
N LEU A 213 16.60 21.37 12.20
CA LEU A 213 15.72 21.03 11.08
C LEU A 213 15.92 22.03 9.90
N PRO A 214 15.85 21.54 8.64
CA PRO A 214 16.03 22.39 7.47
C PRO A 214 14.91 23.43 7.39
N THR A 215 15.27 24.66 7.04
CA THR A 215 14.32 25.76 6.82
C THR A 215 13.81 25.82 5.38
N VAL A 216 14.46 25.11 4.48
CA VAL A 216 14.09 24.98 3.07
C VAL A 216 13.92 23.51 2.70
N SER A 217 12.97 23.23 1.82
CA SER A 217 12.69 21.86 1.33
C SER A 217 13.26 21.69 -0.08
N GLU A 218 14.54 21.98 -0.23
CA GLU A 218 15.24 21.90 -1.52
C GLU A 218 16.18 20.68 -1.56
N LYS A 219 16.10 19.92 -2.64
CA LYS A 219 16.86 18.66 -2.78
C LYS A 219 18.37 18.83 -2.70
N LEU A 220 18.89 20.00 -3.09
CA LEU A 220 20.33 20.29 -3.04
C LEU A 220 20.80 20.87 -1.72
N ASP A 221 19.91 21.25 -0.81
CA ASP A 221 20.28 21.70 0.52
C ASP A 221 20.83 20.55 1.36
N PRO A 222 22.08 20.66 1.88
CA PRO A 222 22.70 19.56 2.63
C PRO A 222 21.94 19.17 3.90
N THR A 223 21.30 20.14 4.58
CA THR A 223 20.51 19.88 5.79
C THR A 223 19.22 19.16 5.43
N TYR A 224 18.59 19.55 4.30
CA TYR A 224 17.41 18.86 3.81
C TYR A 224 17.73 17.42 3.37
N GLN A 225 18.86 17.18 2.71
CA GLN A 225 19.30 15.81 2.38
C GLN A 225 19.51 14.95 3.64
N LYS A 226 20.12 15.53 4.69
CA LYS A 226 20.27 14.84 5.98
C LYS A 226 18.91 14.56 6.64
N TRP A 227 17.96 15.49 6.52
CA TRP A 227 16.61 15.27 7.02
C TRP A 227 15.88 14.17 6.24
N VAL A 228 15.98 14.12 4.92
CA VAL A 228 15.38 13.03 4.11
C VAL A 228 15.93 11.67 4.53
N GLN A 229 17.24 11.57 4.73
CA GLN A 229 17.86 10.34 5.21
C GLN A 229 17.33 9.96 6.60
N TRP A 230 17.33 10.90 7.54
CA TRP A 230 16.82 10.68 8.90
C TRP A 230 15.34 10.30 8.90
N GLN A 231 14.51 10.97 8.11
CA GLN A 231 13.09 10.63 7.97
C GLN A 231 12.92 9.19 7.47
N THR A 232 13.69 8.81 6.46
CA THR A 232 13.66 7.45 5.90
C THR A 232 14.04 6.41 6.96
N ASP A 233 15.07 6.67 7.74
CA ASP A 233 15.51 5.77 8.82
C ASP A 233 14.45 5.66 9.94
N ARG A 234 13.82 6.78 10.33
CA ARG A 234 12.73 6.77 11.32
C ARG A 234 11.48 6.03 10.82
N LEU A 235 11.12 6.20 9.56
CA LEU A 235 10.03 5.44 8.94
C LEU A 235 10.34 3.95 8.86
N LYS A 236 11.59 3.58 8.61
CA LYS A 236 12.03 2.19 8.66
C LYS A 236 11.89 1.60 10.07
N GLU A 237 12.29 2.34 11.10
CA GLU A 237 12.10 1.92 12.50
C GLU A 237 10.61 1.70 12.81
N LEU A 238 9.75 2.63 12.40
CA LEU A 238 8.30 2.52 12.58
C LEU A 238 7.71 1.32 11.84
N TRP A 239 8.13 1.09 10.60
CA TRP A 239 7.72 -0.08 9.83
C TRP A 239 8.05 -1.37 10.56
N PHE A 240 9.30 -1.51 10.98
CA PHE A 240 9.74 -2.73 11.67
C PHE A 240 9.08 -2.90 13.04
N LEU A 241 8.82 -1.82 13.75
CA LEU A 241 8.03 -1.86 14.98
C LEU A 241 6.62 -2.40 14.71
N TRP A 242 5.90 -1.83 13.75
CA TRP A 242 4.54 -2.26 13.45
C TRP A 242 4.49 -3.69 12.89
N ASP A 243 5.39 -4.05 11.99
CA ASP A 243 5.47 -5.43 11.48
C ASP A 243 5.78 -6.44 12.61
N ALA A 244 6.67 -6.11 13.52
CA ALA A 244 6.98 -6.95 14.67
C ALA A 244 5.78 -7.12 15.62
N GLU A 245 5.06 -6.03 15.94
CA GLU A 245 3.88 -6.08 16.81
C GLU A 245 2.73 -6.88 16.17
N ILE A 246 2.51 -6.73 14.88
CA ILE A 246 1.54 -7.49 14.10
C ILE A 246 1.89 -8.99 14.13
N ARG A 247 3.15 -9.33 13.87
CA ARG A 247 3.61 -10.73 13.80
C ARG A 247 3.64 -11.42 15.16
N LYS A 248 3.76 -10.70 16.26
CA LYS A 248 3.61 -11.30 17.61
C LYS A 248 2.24 -11.93 17.79
N GLN A 249 1.18 -11.37 17.20
CA GLN A 249 -0.18 -11.88 17.31
C GLN A 249 -0.53 -12.89 16.21
N SER A 250 0.03 -12.73 15.02
CA SER A 250 -0.13 -13.63 13.88
C SER A 250 1.16 -13.68 13.04
N PRO A 251 1.97 -14.75 13.14
CA PRO A 251 3.28 -14.83 12.46
C PRO A 251 3.21 -14.70 10.93
N ALA A 252 2.08 -15.08 10.33
CA ALA A 252 1.84 -14.94 8.89
C ALA A 252 1.39 -13.53 8.47
N ALA A 253 0.87 -12.73 9.39
CA ALA A 253 0.40 -11.38 9.11
C ALA A 253 1.56 -10.40 8.88
N ARG A 254 1.30 -9.32 8.12
CA ARG A 254 2.32 -8.33 7.72
C ARG A 254 1.82 -6.91 7.90
N PHE A 255 2.76 -5.99 8.08
CA PHE A 255 2.53 -4.58 7.86
C PHE A 255 2.78 -4.23 6.40
N ILE A 256 1.86 -3.49 5.77
CA ILE A 256 1.97 -3.03 4.38
C ILE A 256 1.98 -1.50 4.38
N PRO A 257 3.12 -0.88 4.07
CA PRO A 257 3.20 0.57 3.95
C PRO A 257 2.53 1.03 2.64
N ASN A 258 1.71 2.08 2.69
CA ASN A 258 1.29 2.79 1.48
C ASN A 258 2.41 3.74 1.03
N GLY A 259 3.33 3.21 0.22
CA GLY A 259 4.54 3.89 -0.20
C GLY A 259 5.65 3.90 0.87
N PHE A 260 6.88 3.96 0.39
CA PHE A 260 8.08 4.13 1.19
C PHE A 260 9.13 4.85 0.35
N PRO A 261 9.95 5.76 0.94
CA PRO A 261 10.93 6.55 0.18
C PRO A 261 12.00 5.72 -0.54
N ASP A 262 12.38 4.57 0.01
CA ASP A 262 13.40 3.67 -0.53
C ASP A 262 12.74 2.41 -1.11
N LYS A 263 12.61 2.35 -2.44
CA LYS A 263 11.97 1.22 -3.14
C LYS A 263 12.78 -0.08 -3.05
N LEU A 264 14.11 0.00 -2.98
CA LEU A 264 14.97 -1.19 -2.84
C LEU A 264 14.82 -1.80 -1.44
N LEU A 265 14.81 -0.95 -0.41
CA LEU A 265 14.54 -1.41 0.97
C LEU A 265 13.15 -2.04 1.06
N MET A 266 12.16 -1.38 0.45
CA MET A 266 10.79 -1.89 0.36
C MET A 266 10.78 -3.28 -0.31
N GLY A 267 11.46 -3.41 -1.46
CA GLY A 267 11.59 -4.69 -2.17
C GLY A 267 12.28 -5.78 -1.35
N LYS A 268 13.23 -5.42 -0.50
CA LYS A 268 13.94 -6.37 0.36
C LYS A 268 13.08 -6.91 1.51
N HIS A 269 12.25 -6.08 2.12
CA HIS A 269 11.58 -6.40 3.38
C HIS A 269 10.08 -6.71 3.26
N SER A 270 9.41 -6.24 2.21
CA SER A 270 7.99 -6.55 1.99
C SER A 270 7.79 -7.75 1.10
N ASN A 271 6.75 -8.53 1.36
CA ASN A 271 6.36 -9.68 0.55
C ASN A 271 5.20 -9.38 -0.40
N PHE A 272 4.55 -8.23 -0.23
CA PHE A 272 3.33 -7.86 -0.92
C PHE A 272 3.21 -6.34 -0.99
N PHE A 273 2.69 -5.79 -2.09
CA PHE A 273 2.61 -4.34 -2.31
C PHE A 273 1.29 -3.91 -2.90
N PHE A 274 0.90 -2.68 -2.55
CA PHE A 274 -0.12 -1.92 -3.26
C PHE A 274 0.51 -0.77 -4.04
N ALA A 275 0.22 -0.70 -5.34
CA ALA A 275 0.47 0.46 -6.17
C ALA A 275 -0.77 1.36 -6.14
N ASP A 276 -0.68 2.48 -5.43
CA ASP A 276 -1.78 3.44 -5.28
C ASP A 276 -1.77 4.48 -6.41
N GLN A 277 -1.96 4.00 -7.62
CA GLN A 277 -2.12 4.79 -8.85
C GLN A 277 -3.53 4.56 -9.39
N GLN A 278 -4.51 5.30 -8.86
CA GLN A 278 -5.91 4.93 -8.95
C GLN A 278 -6.54 5.17 -10.34
N ALA A 279 -6.10 6.20 -11.06
CA ALA A 279 -6.60 6.52 -12.40
C ALA A 279 -5.63 7.45 -13.12
N ARG A 280 -5.89 7.64 -14.40
CA ARG A 280 -5.22 8.64 -15.21
C ARG A 280 -5.61 10.06 -14.77
N ARG A 281 -4.60 10.93 -14.64
CA ARG A 281 -4.80 12.34 -14.28
C ARG A 281 -4.54 13.23 -15.48
N GLY A 282 -5.50 14.05 -15.85
CA GLY A 282 -5.38 14.97 -16.96
C GLY A 282 -5.06 14.25 -18.28
N VAL A 283 -4.04 14.73 -18.98
CA VAL A 283 -3.59 14.22 -20.29
C VAL A 283 -2.53 13.12 -20.22
N ILE A 284 -2.30 12.54 -19.04
CA ILE A 284 -1.32 11.45 -18.88
C ILE A 284 -1.72 10.27 -19.76
N PRO A 285 -0.77 9.66 -20.53
CA PRO A 285 -1.08 8.54 -21.38
C PRO A 285 -1.62 7.31 -20.65
N PRO A 286 -2.50 6.50 -21.25
CA PRO A 286 -3.06 5.29 -20.62
C PRO A 286 -1.99 4.30 -20.13
N TRP A 287 -0.88 4.16 -20.86
CA TRP A 287 0.24 3.28 -20.51
C TRP A 287 1.03 3.70 -19.25
N SER A 288 0.66 4.80 -18.61
CA SER A 288 1.31 5.25 -17.36
C SER A 288 1.21 4.21 -16.24
N ASN A 289 0.13 3.44 -16.20
CA ASN A 289 -0.01 2.36 -15.22
C ASN A 289 0.97 1.21 -15.49
N ALA A 290 1.17 0.84 -16.75
CA ALA A 290 2.17 -0.14 -17.17
C ALA A 290 3.59 0.30 -16.79
N LYS A 291 3.93 1.59 -17.05
CA LYS A 291 5.20 2.18 -16.63
C LYS A 291 5.42 2.07 -15.14
N GLY A 292 4.43 2.48 -14.34
CA GLY A 292 4.49 2.37 -12.88
C GLY A 292 4.66 0.93 -12.39
N ALA A 293 4.00 -0.04 -13.04
CA ALA A 293 4.16 -1.46 -12.74
C ALA A 293 5.59 -1.94 -13.00
N LYS A 294 6.18 -1.59 -14.14
CA LYS A 294 7.56 -1.95 -14.50
C LYS A 294 8.58 -1.33 -13.55
N GLU A 295 8.42 -0.06 -13.19
CA GLU A 295 9.29 0.62 -12.22
C GLU A 295 9.25 -0.05 -10.83
N LEU A 296 8.06 -0.37 -10.34
CA LEU A 296 7.92 -1.08 -9.08
C LEU A 296 8.56 -2.48 -9.16
N ARG A 297 8.31 -3.23 -10.22
CA ARG A 297 8.90 -4.55 -10.40
C ARG A 297 10.41 -4.54 -10.47
N ALA A 298 11.04 -3.48 -10.98
CA ALA A 298 12.50 -3.35 -10.98
C ALA A 298 13.09 -3.39 -9.56
N GLY A 299 12.38 -2.79 -8.58
CA GLY A 299 12.80 -2.82 -7.17
C GLY A 299 12.27 -4.02 -6.37
N LEU A 300 11.07 -4.50 -6.71
CA LEU A 300 10.34 -5.51 -5.94
C LEU A 300 10.57 -6.95 -6.44
N GLY A 301 11.08 -7.11 -7.66
CA GLY A 301 11.14 -8.43 -8.32
C GLY A 301 9.75 -8.98 -8.64
N MET A 302 9.59 -10.30 -8.54
CA MET A 302 8.34 -11.00 -8.87
C MET A 302 7.35 -11.11 -7.72
N LYS A 303 7.53 -10.35 -6.64
CA LYS A 303 6.60 -10.35 -5.50
C LYS A 303 5.22 -9.86 -5.92
N PRO A 304 4.14 -10.33 -5.27
CA PRO A 304 2.79 -9.89 -5.58
C PRO A 304 2.62 -8.38 -5.48
N LEU A 305 2.14 -7.79 -6.56
CA LEU A 305 1.89 -6.37 -6.70
C LEU A 305 0.42 -6.16 -7.05
N VAL A 306 -0.29 -5.41 -6.23
CA VAL A 306 -1.70 -5.07 -6.45
C VAL A 306 -1.80 -3.64 -6.96
N GLY A 307 -2.49 -3.44 -8.06
CA GLY A 307 -2.80 -2.11 -8.61
C GLY A 307 -4.16 -1.63 -8.14
N ILE A 308 -4.19 -0.60 -7.29
CA ILE A 308 -5.45 0.05 -6.89
C ILE A 308 -5.94 0.91 -8.05
N PHE A 309 -7.21 0.74 -8.42
CA PHE A 309 -7.87 1.61 -9.39
C PHE A 309 -9.19 2.16 -8.83
N SER A 310 -9.49 3.42 -9.15
CA SER A 310 -10.72 4.07 -8.72
C SER A 310 -11.87 3.72 -9.66
N VAL A 311 -13.04 3.46 -9.11
CA VAL A 311 -14.30 3.34 -9.85
C VAL A 311 -15.04 4.67 -9.96
N GLY A 312 -14.65 5.66 -9.15
CA GLY A 312 -15.06 7.05 -9.26
C GLY A 312 -14.00 7.88 -9.99
N ILE A 313 -14.35 9.12 -10.34
CA ILE A 313 -13.37 10.08 -10.86
C ILE A 313 -12.37 10.39 -9.73
N GLU A 314 -11.09 10.31 -10.05
CA GLU A 314 -10.00 10.54 -9.09
C GLU A 314 -9.98 11.99 -8.57
N GLU A 315 -9.32 12.19 -7.43
CA GLU A 315 -9.05 13.47 -6.80
C GLU A 315 -10.25 14.11 -6.12
N GLU A 316 -10.59 15.35 -6.45
CA GLU A 316 -11.60 16.13 -5.73
C GLU A 316 -13.01 15.54 -5.79
N PHE A 317 -13.28 14.71 -6.81
CA PHE A 317 -14.59 14.10 -7.02
C PHE A 317 -14.73 12.67 -6.51
N ARG A 318 -13.63 12.02 -6.11
CA ARG A 318 -13.66 10.61 -5.70
C ARG A 318 -14.50 10.32 -4.45
N TRP A 319 -14.68 11.33 -3.59
CA TRP A 319 -15.50 11.26 -2.38
C TRP A 319 -16.98 11.59 -2.63
N LYS A 320 -17.29 12.06 -3.81
CA LYS A 320 -18.67 12.24 -4.30
C LYS A 320 -19.09 11.00 -5.07
N ASP A 321 -20.37 10.91 -5.38
CA ASP A 321 -20.87 9.78 -6.15
C ASP A 321 -20.61 9.96 -7.65
N SER A 322 -19.33 9.98 -7.99
CA SER A 322 -18.85 10.07 -9.37
C SER A 322 -18.53 8.68 -9.91
N VAL A 323 -18.65 8.49 -11.22
CA VAL A 323 -18.36 7.24 -11.91
C VAL A 323 -17.32 7.47 -12.99
N GLN A 324 -16.23 6.68 -12.94
CA GLN A 324 -15.23 6.67 -13.99
C GLN A 324 -15.77 5.97 -15.25
N ASN A 325 -15.34 6.43 -16.42
CA ASN A 325 -15.72 5.81 -17.69
C ASN A 325 -15.25 4.35 -17.77
N ASP A 326 -16.11 3.47 -18.28
CA ASP A 326 -15.86 2.04 -18.42
C ASP A 326 -14.59 1.74 -19.22
N ALA A 327 -14.36 2.45 -20.34
CA ALA A 327 -13.15 2.27 -21.15
C ALA A 327 -11.89 2.69 -20.39
N GLU A 328 -11.93 3.79 -19.62
CA GLU A 328 -10.82 4.24 -18.79
C GLU A 328 -10.47 3.20 -17.71
N ILE A 329 -11.46 2.65 -17.01
CA ILE A 329 -11.24 1.59 -16.03
C ILE A 329 -10.56 0.39 -16.69
N ARG A 330 -11.09 -0.08 -17.80
CA ARG A 330 -10.58 -1.29 -18.48
C ARG A 330 -9.18 -1.11 -19.03
N ILE A 331 -8.87 0.00 -19.68
CA ILE A 331 -7.53 0.29 -20.20
C ILE A 331 -6.54 0.37 -19.05
N TRP A 332 -6.87 1.14 -18.02
CA TRP A 332 -5.99 1.33 -16.87
C TRP A 332 -5.64 0.00 -16.18
N VAL A 333 -6.64 -0.83 -15.94
CA VAL A 333 -6.46 -2.14 -15.31
C VAL A 333 -5.72 -3.12 -16.22
N ALA A 334 -6.04 -3.15 -17.51
CA ALA A 334 -5.38 -4.02 -18.47
C ALA A 334 -3.87 -3.71 -18.59
N GLU A 335 -3.50 -2.43 -18.64
CA GLU A 335 -2.11 -1.98 -18.63
C GLU A 335 -1.35 -2.44 -17.37
N GLY A 336 -1.97 -2.29 -16.20
CA GLY A 336 -1.39 -2.79 -14.96
C GLY A 336 -1.25 -4.32 -14.93
N THR A 337 -2.31 -5.03 -15.34
CA THR A 337 -2.35 -6.49 -15.30
C THR A 337 -1.37 -7.12 -16.30
N ALA A 338 -1.25 -6.56 -17.51
CA ALA A 338 -0.26 -7.01 -18.49
C ALA A 338 1.19 -6.91 -17.97
N ASN A 339 1.43 -6.05 -16.99
CA ASN A 339 2.72 -5.88 -16.33
C ASN A 339 2.77 -6.46 -14.91
N GLY A 340 1.85 -7.38 -14.60
CA GLY A 340 1.86 -8.20 -13.39
C GLY A 340 1.21 -7.60 -12.16
N MET A 341 0.40 -6.53 -12.29
CA MET A 341 -0.44 -6.04 -11.21
C MET A 341 -1.70 -6.88 -11.09
N LYS A 342 -2.06 -7.24 -9.87
CA LYS A 342 -3.36 -7.81 -9.52
C LYS A 342 -4.36 -6.67 -9.32
N PRO A 343 -5.55 -6.66 -9.92
CA PRO A 343 -6.47 -5.53 -9.81
C PRO A 343 -7.11 -5.42 -8.42
N CYS A 344 -7.25 -4.19 -7.94
CA CYS A 344 -7.97 -3.83 -6.72
C CYS A 344 -8.84 -2.60 -6.98
N PHE A 345 -10.15 -2.75 -7.10
CA PHE A 345 -10.98 -1.55 -7.17
C PHE A 345 -11.07 -0.85 -5.81
N VAL A 346 -11.16 0.47 -5.82
CA VAL A 346 -11.49 1.25 -4.64
C VAL A 346 -12.78 2.01 -4.83
N LYS A 347 -13.71 1.85 -3.87
CA LYS A 347 -14.91 2.67 -3.73
C LYS A 347 -14.76 3.49 -2.45
N PHE A 348 -14.89 4.80 -2.60
CA PHE A 348 -14.93 5.74 -1.49
C PHE A 348 -16.38 5.96 -1.06
N GLY A 349 -16.63 5.77 0.23
CA GLY A 349 -17.99 5.73 0.78
C GLY A 349 -18.69 4.41 0.45
N ALA A 350 -19.41 3.87 1.42
CA ALA A 350 -20.06 2.57 1.30
C ALA A 350 -21.45 2.66 0.65
N THR A 351 -22.07 3.84 0.62
CA THR A 351 -23.33 4.07 -0.06
C THR A 351 -23.11 4.22 -1.57
N ILE A 352 -23.92 3.54 -2.37
CA ILE A 352 -23.82 3.57 -3.82
C ILE A 352 -25.08 4.20 -4.40
N PHE A 353 -24.98 5.41 -4.91
CA PHE A 353 -26.05 6.07 -5.66
C PHE A 353 -25.97 5.73 -7.15
N ASP A 354 -24.75 5.63 -7.71
CA ASP A 354 -24.53 5.29 -9.12
C ASP A 354 -23.81 3.95 -9.27
N LYS A 355 -24.48 2.99 -9.90
CA LYS A 355 -24.03 1.60 -10.07
C LYS A 355 -23.38 1.31 -11.42
N ARG A 356 -23.25 2.31 -12.31
CA ARG A 356 -22.76 2.10 -13.69
C ARG A 356 -21.38 1.44 -13.76
N TRP A 357 -20.49 1.78 -12.85
CA TRP A 357 -19.14 1.17 -12.77
C TRP A 357 -19.16 -0.32 -12.42
N MET A 358 -20.18 -0.80 -11.73
CA MET A 358 -20.24 -2.20 -11.23
C MET A 358 -20.23 -3.21 -12.36
N ASN A 359 -20.94 -2.93 -13.47
CA ASN A 359 -20.96 -3.82 -14.63
C ASN A 359 -19.59 -3.93 -15.31
N ALA A 360 -18.82 -2.83 -15.35
CA ALA A 360 -17.45 -2.83 -15.89
C ALA A 360 -16.52 -3.72 -15.06
N VAL A 361 -16.54 -3.52 -13.73
CA VAL A 361 -15.73 -4.32 -12.79
C VAL A 361 -16.15 -5.78 -12.81
N GLU A 362 -17.44 -6.08 -12.83
CA GLU A 362 -17.97 -7.44 -12.87
C GLU A 362 -17.46 -8.20 -14.11
N LYS A 363 -17.67 -7.66 -15.31
CA LYS A 363 -17.22 -8.31 -16.56
C LYS A 363 -15.71 -8.54 -16.57
N MET A 364 -14.96 -7.56 -16.07
CA MET A 364 -13.50 -7.64 -16.02
C MET A 364 -13.04 -8.72 -15.00
N TYR A 365 -13.57 -8.74 -13.79
CA TYR A 365 -13.17 -9.69 -12.76
C TYR A 365 -13.60 -11.13 -13.08
N GLN A 366 -14.78 -11.31 -13.65
CA GLN A 366 -15.22 -12.62 -14.17
C GLN A 366 -14.30 -13.11 -15.29
N GLY A 367 -13.91 -12.23 -16.22
CA GLY A 367 -12.93 -12.53 -17.26
C GLY A 367 -11.57 -12.92 -16.66
N TYR A 368 -11.12 -12.23 -15.64
CA TYR A 368 -9.86 -12.54 -14.95
C TYR A 368 -9.95 -13.85 -14.16
N HIS A 369 -11.07 -14.14 -13.53
CA HIS A 369 -11.28 -15.42 -12.86
C HIS A 369 -11.20 -16.58 -13.87
N LYS A 370 -11.89 -16.48 -15.02
CA LYS A 370 -11.86 -17.49 -16.07
C LYS A 370 -10.46 -17.73 -16.64
N ASN A 371 -9.63 -16.68 -16.70
CA ASN A 371 -8.31 -16.73 -17.31
C ASN A 371 -7.17 -16.66 -16.29
N GLU A 372 -7.44 -16.87 -15.01
CA GLU A 372 -6.50 -16.67 -13.90
C GLU A 372 -5.16 -17.35 -14.11
N ARG A 373 -5.14 -18.59 -14.62
CA ARG A 373 -3.91 -19.35 -14.90
C ARG A 373 -2.92 -18.62 -15.81
N TYR A 374 -3.42 -17.74 -16.69
CA TYR A 374 -2.59 -16.96 -17.61
C TYR A 374 -2.20 -15.58 -17.03
N LEU A 375 -2.87 -15.15 -15.96
CA LEU A 375 -2.68 -13.84 -15.34
C LEU A 375 -1.78 -13.88 -14.10
N ARG A 376 -1.36 -15.07 -13.67
CA ARG A 376 -0.37 -15.26 -12.61
C ARG A 376 1.04 -15.07 -13.18
N ASN A 377 1.34 -13.88 -13.66
CA ASN A 377 2.59 -13.51 -14.31
C ASN A 377 3.82 -13.91 -13.49
N THR A 378 4.65 -14.75 -14.04
CA THR A 378 5.81 -15.33 -13.37
C THR A 378 7.14 -14.72 -13.82
N ALA A 379 7.19 -14.06 -14.99
CA ALA A 379 8.39 -13.40 -15.48
C ALA A 379 8.07 -12.26 -16.45
N PRO A 380 8.81 -11.15 -16.42
CA PRO A 380 8.69 -10.12 -17.44
C PRO A 380 9.26 -10.59 -18.76
N MET A 381 8.62 -10.23 -19.88
CA MET A 381 9.13 -10.47 -21.24
C MET A 381 9.94 -9.26 -21.76
N ALA A 382 10.51 -8.47 -20.88
CA ALA A 382 11.24 -7.25 -21.24
C ALA A 382 12.49 -7.56 -22.06
N ARG A 383 12.67 -6.84 -23.17
CA ARG A 383 13.87 -6.90 -24.04
C ARG A 383 14.76 -5.67 -23.91
N VAL A 384 14.21 -4.57 -23.44
CA VAL A 384 14.91 -3.29 -23.27
C VAL A 384 14.83 -2.89 -21.80
N GLY A 385 15.96 -2.52 -21.21
CA GLY A 385 16.05 -1.98 -19.85
C GLY A 385 16.34 -0.49 -19.88
N MET A 386 15.49 0.30 -19.23
CA MET A 386 15.77 1.71 -18.94
C MET A 386 16.42 1.84 -17.58
N VAL A 387 17.60 2.47 -17.50
CA VAL A 387 18.28 2.71 -16.23
C VAL A 387 17.60 3.85 -15.49
N TYR A 388 17.16 3.57 -14.26
CA TYR A 388 16.64 4.56 -13.31
C TYR A 388 17.52 4.57 -12.05
N SER A 389 17.88 5.76 -11.58
CA SER A 389 18.67 5.93 -10.36
C SER A 389 17.94 6.81 -9.35
N GLU A 390 17.44 6.21 -8.27
CA GLU A 390 16.88 6.97 -7.15
C GLU A 390 17.89 7.94 -6.53
N GLN A 391 19.16 7.57 -6.48
CA GLN A 391 20.21 8.46 -5.96
C GLN A 391 20.38 9.69 -6.85
N THR A 392 20.32 9.52 -8.17
CA THR A 392 20.36 10.65 -9.10
C THR A 392 19.12 11.53 -8.91
N ASP A 393 17.94 10.95 -8.83
CA ASP A 393 16.70 11.69 -8.61
C ASP A 393 16.66 12.43 -7.26
N GLN A 394 17.26 11.85 -6.22
CA GLN A 394 17.32 12.46 -4.88
C GLN A 394 18.43 13.52 -4.75
N LYS A 395 19.58 13.34 -5.40
CA LYS A 395 20.78 14.16 -5.21
C LYS A 395 21.00 15.20 -6.30
N TYR A 396 20.57 14.94 -7.52
CA TYR A 396 20.77 15.84 -8.65
C TYR A 396 19.42 16.39 -9.11
N GLY A 397 19.31 17.69 -9.06
CA GLY A 397 18.22 18.38 -9.69
C GLY A 397 17.21 19.00 -8.73
N GLY A 398 17.11 20.32 -8.80
CA GLY A 398 15.96 21.08 -8.35
C GLY A 398 14.73 20.73 -9.21
N LYS A 399 13.58 21.35 -8.91
CA LYS A 399 12.30 21.12 -9.63
C LYS A 399 12.44 21.14 -11.16
N ALA A 400 13.26 22.04 -11.71
CA ALA A 400 13.48 22.13 -13.15
C ALA A 400 14.21 20.91 -13.76
N TRP A 401 15.15 20.31 -13.03
CA TRP A 401 15.82 19.08 -13.48
C TRP A 401 14.90 17.88 -13.43
N GLN A 402 14.14 17.71 -12.35
CA GLN A 402 13.18 16.62 -12.22
C GLN A 402 12.16 16.63 -13.36
N GLN A 403 11.64 17.80 -13.69
CA GLN A 403 10.71 17.96 -14.79
C GLN A 403 11.34 17.52 -16.11
N LYS A 404 12.56 18.00 -16.41
CA LYS A 404 13.27 17.65 -17.65
C LYS A 404 13.71 16.19 -17.72
N SER A 405 14.24 15.62 -16.64
CA SER A 405 14.65 14.21 -16.62
C SER A 405 13.45 13.26 -16.76
N ASN A 406 12.32 13.60 -16.15
CA ASN A 406 11.09 12.84 -16.32
C ASN A 406 10.54 12.91 -17.75
N GLU A 407 10.62 14.08 -18.40
CA GLU A 407 10.21 14.24 -19.80
C GLU A 407 11.02 13.35 -20.74
N HIS A 408 12.35 13.29 -20.57
CA HIS A 408 13.19 12.40 -21.39
C HIS A 408 12.87 10.91 -21.15
N ALA A 409 12.72 10.50 -19.90
CA ALA A 409 12.36 9.14 -19.56
C ALA A 409 10.96 8.76 -20.07
N LEU A 410 10.00 9.67 -19.98
CA LEU A 410 8.65 9.48 -20.52
C LEU A 410 8.66 9.39 -22.05
N GLY A 411 9.42 10.27 -22.73
CA GLY A 411 9.55 10.26 -24.18
C GLY A 411 10.18 8.96 -24.69
N MET A 412 11.25 8.49 -24.05
CA MET A 412 11.88 7.22 -24.39
C MET A 412 10.93 6.02 -24.14
N TYR A 413 10.24 6.01 -22.99
CA TYR A 413 9.27 4.96 -22.72
C TYR A 413 8.11 4.96 -23.72
N HIS A 414 7.64 6.15 -24.13
CA HIS A 414 6.60 6.31 -25.13
C HIS A 414 7.06 5.73 -26.49
N ALA A 415 8.26 6.06 -26.95
CA ALA A 415 8.83 5.52 -28.18
C ALA A 415 8.90 3.98 -28.13
N LEU A 416 9.33 3.38 -27.02
CA LEU A 416 9.36 1.93 -26.87
C LEU A 416 7.96 1.30 -26.93
N VAL A 417 6.96 1.97 -26.36
CA VAL A 417 5.56 1.51 -26.44
C VAL A 417 5.03 1.56 -27.87
N GLU A 418 5.32 2.65 -28.60
CA GLU A 418 4.92 2.82 -29.99
C GLU A 418 5.57 1.78 -30.92
N ASP A 419 6.85 1.47 -30.69
CA ASP A 419 7.59 0.43 -31.40
C ASP A 419 7.25 -1.00 -30.91
N ARG A 420 6.29 -1.14 -30.00
CA ARG A 420 5.87 -2.43 -29.40
C ARG A 420 7.04 -3.23 -28.81
N MET A 421 8.02 -2.53 -28.24
CA MET A 421 9.12 -3.14 -27.49
C MET A 421 8.64 -3.49 -26.06
N PRO A 422 8.64 -4.80 -25.69
CA PRO A 422 8.21 -5.22 -24.36
C PRO A 422 9.19 -4.87 -23.26
#